data_e5f087f1ce6798f3b829b861eec075f7
#
_entry.id   e5f087f1ce6798f3b829b861eec075f7
#
_cell.length_a   1.000
_cell.length_b   1.000
_cell.length_c   1.000
_cell.angle_alpha   90.00
_cell.angle_beta   90.00
_cell.angle_gamma   90.00
#
_symmetry.space_group_name_H-M   'P 1'
#
loop_
_entity.id
_entity.type
_entity.pdbx_description
1 polymer ?
#
loop_
_entity_poly.entity_id
_entity_poly.type
_entity_poly.pdbx_seq_one_letter_code
_entity_poly.pdbx_strand_id
1 'polypeptide(L)'
;MSEVNPLQLRLENVHERLHKAEAACGRSAGSVELLAVSKTRSADEIRELYRLGQHSFGENYLQDAEAKIELLQDLPLSWHFIGRIQSNKTRPIAEQFDWVHSLASLKHARRPVSYTHLTLPTTRLV
;
A
#
# COMPACT_ATOMS: atom_id res chain seq x y z
N MET A 1 7.71 -30.10 13.72
CA MET A 1 8.21 -28.83 14.21
C MET A 1 8.12 -27.79 13.11
N SER A 2 7.40 -26.75 13.37
CA SER A 2 7.20 -25.73 12.36
C SER A 2 8.40 -24.79 12.32
N GLU A 3 8.93 -24.57 11.14
CA GLU A 3 9.90 -23.54 10.95
C GLU A 3 9.23 -22.19 11.03
N VAL A 4 9.92 -21.23 11.61
CA VAL A 4 9.37 -19.89 11.71
C VAL A 4 9.53 -19.21 10.35
N ASN A 5 8.42 -18.78 9.79
CA ASN A 5 8.42 -18.07 8.52
C ASN A 5 9.09 -16.69 8.69
N PRO A 6 10.17 -16.40 7.94
CA PRO A 6 10.85 -15.11 8.07
C PRO A 6 9.93 -13.92 7.81
N LEU A 7 9.00 -14.03 6.88
CA LEU A 7 8.04 -12.96 6.61
C LEU A 7 7.11 -12.74 7.81
N GLN A 8 6.68 -13.82 8.42
CA GLN A 8 5.83 -13.75 9.60
C GLN A 8 6.55 -13.05 10.75
N LEU A 9 7.81 -13.41 11.00
CA LEU A 9 8.60 -12.79 12.05
C LEU A 9 8.77 -11.30 11.83
N ARG A 10 9.07 -10.90 10.60
CA ARG A 10 9.24 -9.48 10.26
C ARG A 10 7.95 -8.71 10.47
N LEU A 11 6.84 -9.29 10.03
CA LEU A 11 5.54 -8.66 10.17
C LEU A 11 5.15 -8.50 11.64
N GLU A 12 5.30 -9.56 12.43
CA GLU A 12 5.00 -9.52 13.86
C GLU A 12 5.85 -8.50 14.59
N ASN A 13 7.12 -8.42 14.23
CA ASN A 13 8.06 -7.48 14.83
C ASN A 13 7.64 -6.04 14.58
N VAL A 14 7.25 -5.74 13.34
CA VAL A 14 6.79 -4.40 12.99
C VAL A 14 5.48 -4.06 13.70
N HIS A 15 4.55 -5.00 13.75
CA HIS A 15 3.28 -4.79 14.45
C HIS A 15 3.50 -4.52 15.94
N GLU A 16 4.41 -5.24 16.56
CA GLU A 16 4.74 -5.01 17.97
C GLU A 16 5.29 -3.60 18.18
N ARG A 17 6.17 -3.15 17.30
CA ARG A 17 6.75 -1.81 17.39
C ARG A 17 5.69 -0.73 17.18
N LEU A 18 4.75 -0.96 16.26
CA LEU A 18 3.64 -0.04 16.04
C LEU A 18 2.73 0.04 17.26
N HIS A 19 2.40 -1.09 17.85
CA HIS A 19 1.54 -1.13 19.04
C HIS A 19 2.19 -0.40 20.22
N LYS A 20 3.49 -0.58 20.40
CA LYS A 20 4.23 0.14 21.44
C LYS A 20 4.23 1.64 21.19
N ALA A 21 4.41 2.04 19.95
CA ALA A 21 4.40 3.46 19.59
C ALA A 21 3.02 4.08 19.77
N GLU A 22 1.97 3.36 19.39
CA GLU A 22 0.59 3.80 19.60
C GLU A 22 0.33 4.06 21.09
N ALA A 23 0.72 3.11 21.92
CA ALA A 23 0.53 3.23 23.36
C ALA A 23 1.33 4.40 23.94
N ALA A 24 2.57 4.58 23.49
CA ALA A 24 3.43 5.66 23.96
C ALA A 24 2.88 7.03 23.57
N CYS A 25 2.16 7.13 22.46
CA CYS A 25 1.56 8.38 21.99
C CYS A 25 0.13 8.58 22.48
N GLY A 26 -0.40 7.66 23.28
CA GLY A 26 -1.77 7.75 23.77
C GLY A 26 -2.81 7.44 22.71
N ARG A 27 -2.44 6.74 21.65
CA ARG A 27 -3.37 6.36 20.58
C ARG A 27 -3.98 5.00 20.86
N SER A 28 -5.17 4.78 20.32
CA SER A 28 -5.82 3.48 20.45
C SER A 28 -5.05 2.42 19.66
N ALA A 29 -5.05 1.20 20.18
CA ALA A 29 -4.43 0.08 19.48
C ALA A 29 -5.11 -0.11 18.11
N GLY A 30 -4.30 -0.28 17.08
CA GLY A 30 -4.81 -0.47 15.72
C GLY A 30 -5.16 0.82 14.99
N SER A 31 -4.91 1.98 15.60
CA SER A 31 -5.19 3.27 14.96
C SER A 31 -4.21 3.59 13.83
N VAL A 32 -3.04 2.97 13.84
CA VAL A 32 -2.02 3.14 12.80
C VAL A 32 -2.02 1.90 11.92
N GLU A 33 -2.26 2.09 10.64
CA GLU A 33 -2.26 1.00 9.68
C GLU A 33 -0.89 0.84 9.04
N LEU A 34 -0.44 -0.41 8.94
CA LEU A 34 0.83 -0.72 8.30
C LEU A 34 0.64 -0.81 6.80
N LEU A 35 1.44 -0.07 6.06
CA LEU A 35 1.52 -0.18 4.62
C LEU A 35 2.80 -0.92 4.26
N ALA A 36 2.66 -2.11 3.70
CA ALA A 36 3.81 -2.90 3.31
C ALA A 36 4.28 -2.51 1.92
N VAL A 37 5.53 -2.09 1.81
CA VAL A 37 6.10 -1.74 0.50
C VAL A 37 6.48 -3.02 -0.21
N SER A 38 5.81 -3.32 -1.32
CA SER A 38 5.96 -4.57 -2.04
C SER A 38 6.78 -4.46 -3.33
N LYS A 39 7.41 -3.33 -3.57
CA LYS A 39 8.30 -3.19 -4.72
C LYS A 39 9.37 -4.28 -4.68
N THR A 40 9.73 -4.82 -5.83
CA THR A 40 10.71 -5.90 -5.99
C THR A 40 10.29 -7.22 -5.34
N ARG A 41 9.09 -7.30 -4.76
CA ARG A 41 8.59 -8.54 -4.17
C ARG A 41 7.68 -9.25 -5.17
N SER A 42 7.63 -10.57 -5.07
CA SER A 42 6.80 -11.38 -5.96
C SER A 42 5.34 -11.39 -5.51
N ALA A 43 4.46 -11.75 -6.44
CA ALA A 43 3.06 -11.93 -6.11
C ALA A 43 2.87 -13.03 -5.05
N ASP A 44 3.71 -14.05 -5.09
CA ASP A 44 3.65 -15.13 -4.09
C ASP A 44 3.98 -14.64 -2.69
N GLU A 45 4.96 -13.75 -2.56
CA GLU A 45 5.29 -13.15 -1.27
C GLU A 45 4.15 -12.26 -0.75
N ILE A 46 3.51 -11.52 -1.65
CA ILE A 46 2.35 -10.69 -1.27
C ILE A 46 1.21 -11.59 -0.80
N ARG A 47 0.96 -12.68 -1.50
CA ARG A 47 -0.08 -13.64 -1.12
C ARG A 47 0.21 -14.23 0.26
N GLU A 48 1.46 -14.54 0.53
CA GLU A 48 1.86 -15.05 1.84
C GLU A 48 1.62 -14.02 2.94
N LEU A 49 2.00 -12.77 2.70
CA LEU A 49 1.76 -11.69 3.67
C LEU A 49 0.26 -11.48 3.90
N TYR A 50 -0.55 -11.63 2.84
CA TYR A 50 -1.99 -11.54 2.99
C TYR A 50 -2.51 -12.62 3.94
N ARG A 51 -2.01 -13.83 3.82
CA ARG A 51 -2.39 -14.92 4.72
C ARG A 51 -2.04 -14.62 6.17
N LEU A 52 -1.00 -13.82 6.37
CA LEU A 52 -0.57 -13.40 7.71
C LEU A 52 -1.31 -12.16 8.21
N GLY A 53 -2.23 -11.63 7.43
CA GLY A 53 -3.08 -10.53 7.85
C GLY A 53 -2.77 -9.17 7.25
N GLN A 54 -1.79 -9.08 6.35
CA GLN A 54 -1.44 -7.82 5.72
C GLN A 54 -2.28 -7.59 4.49
N HIS A 55 -3.01 -6.47 4.44
CA HIS A 55 -3.94 -6.18 3.35
C HIS A 55 -3.55 -4.99 2.49
N SER A 56 -2.71 -4.10 2.99
CA SER A 56 -2.34 -2.87 2.31
C SER A 56 -0.92 -2.95 1.80
N PHE A 57 -0.75 -2.70 0.50
CA PHE A 57 0.54 -2.81 -0.16
C PHE A 57 0.85 -1.56 -0.96
N GLY A 58 2.10 -1.12 -0.90
CA GLY A 58 2.56 0.06 -1.59
C GLY A 58 3.48 -0.28 -2.75
N GLU A 59 3.16 0.23 -3.93
CA GLU A 59 3.95 0.03 -5.14
C GLU A 59 4.36 1.39 -5.70
N ASN A 60 5.57 1.46 -6.24
CA ASN A 60 6.07 2.69 -6.81
C ASN A 60 6.40 2.60 -8.30
N TYR A 61 6.19 1.44 -8.91
CA TYR A 61 6.36 1.25 -10.35
C TYR A 61 5.08 0.71 -10.94
N LEU A 62 4.47 1.51 -11.82
CA LEU A 62 3.16 1.17 -12.36
C LEU A 62 3.14 -0.17 -13.09
N GLN A 63 4.11 -0.42 -13.96
CA GLN A 63 4.13 -1.67 -14.73
C GLN A 63 4.25 -2.90 -13.84
N ASP A 64 5.11 -2.82 -12.84
CA ASP A 64 5.28 -3.89 -11.87
C ASP A 64 3.99 -4.13 -11.10
N ALA A 65 3.37 -3.06 -10.67
CA ALA A 65 2.14 -3.12 -9.91
C ALA A 65 1.00 -3.72 -10.73
N GLU A 66 0.88 -3.34 -11.98
CA GLU A 66 -0.19 -3.86 -12.84
C GLU A 66 -0.14 -5.37 -12.96
N ALA A 67 1.06 -5.93 -13.12
CA ALA A 67 1.23 -7.38 -13.19
C ALA A 67 0.81 -8.05 -11.89
N LYS A 68 1.19 -7.48 -10.77
CA LYS A 68 0.85 -8.02 -9.45
C LYS A 68 -0.64 -7.91 -9.16
N ILE A 69 -1.24 -6.79 -9.48
CA ILE A 69 -2.68 -6.57 -9.29
C ILE A 69 -3.45 -7.61 -10.07
N GLU A 70 -3.05 -7.87 -11.31
CA GLU A 70 -3.71 -8.86 -12.14
C GLU A 70 -3.59 -10.27 -11.55
N LEU A 71 -2.39 -10.63 -11.09
CA LEU A 71 -2.15 -11.94 -10.50
C LEU A 71 -2.87 -12.15 -9.16
N LEU A 72 -3.21 -11.06 -8.48
CA LEU A 72 -3.78 -11.11 -7.14
C LEU A 72 -5.22 -10.63 -7.09
N GLN A 73 -5.93 -10.68 -8.21
CA GLN A 73 -7.33 -10.23 -8.29
C GLN A 73 -8.27 -10.99 -7.36
N ASP A 74 -7.90 -12.21 -7.00
CA ASP A 74 -8.69 -13.05 -6.11
C ASP A 74 -8.62 -12.61 -4.64
N LEU A 75 -7.73 -11.67 -4.31
CA LEU A 75 -7.56 -11.20 -2.94
C LEU A 75 -8.08 -9.77 -2.77
N PRO A 76 -8.77 -9.49 -1.66
CA PRO A 76 -9.26 -8.14 -1.39
C PRO A 76 -8.16 -7.25 -0.81
N LEU A 77 -7.18 -6.92 -1.63
CA LEU A 77 -6.04 -6.10 -1.23
C LEU A 77 -6.32 -4.63 -1.44
N SER A 78 -5.71 -3.81 -0.62
CA SER A 78 -5.73 -2.37 -0.77
C SER A 78 -4.41 -1.94 -1.40
N TRP A 79 -4.49 -1.38 -2.59
CA TRP A 79 -3.31 -0.99 -3.35
C TRP A 79 -3.04 0.50 -3.22
N HIS A 80 -1.83 0.83 -2.82
CA HIS A 80 -1.39 2.21 -2.62
C HIS A 80 -0.28 2.53 -3.60
N PHE A 81 -0.43 3.62 -4.34
CA PHE A 81 0.64 4.07 -5.20
C PHE A 81 1.50 5.08 -4.43
N ILE A 82 2.76 4.72 -4.22
CA ILE A 82 3.69 5.54 -3.44
C ILE A 82 4.85 6.05 -4.29
N GLY A 83 4.76 5.87 -5.61
CA GLY A 83 5.80 6.30 -6.51
C GLY A 83 5.54 7.68 -7.08
N ARG A 84 6.42 8.06 -8.00
CA ARG A 84 6.30 9.31 -8.69
C ARG A 84 5.23 9.22 -9.77
N ILE A 85 4.32 10.19 -9.77
CA ILE A 85 3.23 10.22 -10.75
C ILE A 85 3.69 10.96 -12.00
N GLN A 86 3.70 10.24 -13.13
CA GLN A 86 3.92 10.85 -14.44
C GLN A 86 2.57 11.28 -15.00
N SER A 87 2.51 12.46 -15.61
CA SER A 87 1.23 13.01 -16.08
C SER A 87 0.48 12.11 -17.04
N ASN A 88 1.19 11.35 -17.87
CA ASN A 88 0.57 10.42 -18.83
C ASN A 88 0.14 9.11 -18.18
N LYS A 89 0.37 8.94 -16.88
CA LYS A 89 0.02 7.71 -16.15
C LYS A 89 -1.06 7.95 -15.10
N THR A 90 -1.59 9.15 -14.99
CA THR A 90 -2.59 9.45 -13.96
C THR A 90 -3.84 8.58 -14.09
N ARG A 91 -4.29 8.33 -15.30
CA ARG A 91 -5.50 7.55 -15.52
C ARG A 91 -5.35 6.08 -15.09
N PRO A 92 -4.32 5.35 -15.55
CA PRO A 92 -4.13 3.97 -15.08
C PRO A 92 -3.95 3.90 -13.57
N ILE A 93 -3.29 4.88 -12.97
CA ILE A 93 -3.13 4.92 -11.52
C ILE A 93 -4.49 5.09 -10.84
N ALA A 94 -5.30 5.99 -11.35
CA ALA A 94 -6.64 6.22 -10.81
C ALA A 94 -7.53 5.00 -10.94
N GLU A 95 -7.39 4.24 -12.01
CA GLU A 95 -8.21 3.07 -12.26
C GLU A 95 -7.84 1.87 -11.41
N GLN A 96 -6.57 1.73 -11.05
CA GLN A 96 -6.06 0.50 -10.44
C GLN A 96 -5.69 0.60 -8.98
N PHE A 97 -5.49 1.81 -8.47
CA PHE A 97 -5.05 1.99 -7.08
C PHE A 97 -6.16 2.60 -6.24
N ASP A 98 -6.18 2.17 -4.97
CA ASP A 98 -7.16 2.67 -4.00
C ASP A 98 -6.68 3.96 -3.35
N TRP A 99 -5.35 4.17 -3.26
CA TRP A 99 -4.74 5.30 -2.59
C TRP A 99 -3.56 5.83 -3.38
N VAL A 100 -3.35 7.12 -3.32
CA VAL A 100 -2.18 7.78 -3.90
C VAL A 100 -1.54 8.65 -2.83
N HIS A 101 -0.27 8.39 -2.54
CA HIS A 101 0.43 9.05 -1.45
C HIS A 101 1.45 10.08 -1.90
N SER A 102 1.64 10.26 -3.19
CA SER A 102 2.71 11.10 -3.71
C SER A 102 2.20 11.98 -4.83
N LEU A 103 2.43 13.28 -4.69
CA LEU A 103 2.16 14.25 -5.74
C LEU A 103 3.48 14.94 -6.08
N ALA A 104 3.90 14.82 -7.34
CA ALA A 104 5.19 15.38 -7.76
C ALA A 104 5.15 16.89 -7.93
N SER A 105 3.97 17.45 -8.24
CA SER A 105 3.82 18.88 -8.46
C SER A 105 2.35 19.29 -8.42
N LEU A 106 2.09 20.58 -8.33
CA LEU A 106 0.72 21.11 -8.41
C LEU A 106 0.05 20.76 -9.74
N LYS A 107 0.84 20.66 -10.79
CA LYS A 107 0.33 20.28 -12.10
C LYS A 107 -0.32 18.90 -12.03
N HIS A 108 0.32 17.97 -11.34
CA HIS A 108 -0.24 16.63 -11.14
C HIS A 108 -1.46 16.67 -10.22
N ALA A 109 -1.43 17.52 -9.22
CA ALA A 109 -2.56 17.67 -8.32
C ALA A 109 -3.80 18.17 -9.05
N ARG A 110 -3.62 19.05 -10.03
CA ARG A 110 -4.73 19.60 -10.81
C ARG A 110 -5.31 18.60 -11.79
N ARG A 111 -4.44 17.83 -12.46
CA ARG A 111 -4.87 16.86 -13.45
C ARG A 111 -5.80 15.80 -12.89
N PRO A 112 -5.50 15.24 -11.72
CA PRO A 112 -6.36 14.22 -11.15
C PRO A 112 -7.69 14.73 -10.59
N VAL A 113 -8.03 15.99 -10.75
CA VAL A 113 -9.30 16.50 -10.26
C VAL A 113 -10.48 15.71 -10.81
N SER A 114 -10.39 15.26 -12.06
CA SER A 114 -11.43 14.41 -12.64
C SER A 114 -11.49 13.03 -11.99
N TYR A 115 -10.53 12.70 -11.16
CA TYR A 115 -10.48 11.43 -10.44
C TYR A 115 -10.62 11.65 -8.94
N THR A 116 -11.53 12.52 -8.56
CA THR A 116 -11.73 12.87 -7.15
C THR A 116 -12.03 11.67 -6.28
N HIS A 117 -12.68 10.68 -6.84
CA HIS A 117 -12.96 9.44 -6.12
C HIS A 117 -11.67 8.72 -5.66
N LEU A 118 -10.56 8.92 -6.37
CA LEU A 118 -9.29 8.32 -6.00
C LEU A 118 -8.68 9.04 -4.81
N THR A 119 -8.84 10.36 -4.75
CA THR A 119 -8.23 11.16 -3.69
C THR A 119 -9.06 11.19 -2.41
N LEU A 120 -10.36 10.94 -2.50
CA LEU A 120 -11.24 10.98 -1.33
C LEU A 120 -10.80 10.03 -0.23
N PRO A 121 -10.48 8.76 -0.53
CA PRO A 121 -10.01 7.86 0.52
C PRO A 121 -8.64 8.25 1.04
N THR A 122 -7.90 9.05 0.30
CA THR A 122 -6.56 9.45 0.66
C THR A 122 -6.53 10.74 1.47
N THR A 123 -7.36 10.84 2.46
CA THR A 123 -7.30 11.98 3.37
C THR A 123 -5.94 12.09 4.03
N ARG A 124 -5.09 11.12 3.82
CA ARG A 124 -3.75 11.03 4.38
C ARG A 124 -2.70 11.06 3.29
N LEU A 125 -2.69 12.09 2.50
CA LEU A 125 -1.60 12.29 1.55
C LEU A 125 -0.29 12.44 2.29
N VAL A 126 0.70 11.71 1.83
CA VAL A 126 2.00 11.72 2.48
C VAL A 126 3.03 12.34 1.55
#